data_14228ab4ac300baccb3a4934f82412b1
#
_entry.id   14228ab4ac300baccb3a4934f82412b1
#
_cell.length_a   1.000
_cell.length_b   1.000
_cell.length_c   1.000
_cell.angle_alpha   90.00
_cell.angle_beta   90.00
_cell.angle_gamma   90.00
#
_symmetry.space_group_name_H-M   'P 1'
#
loop_
_entity.id
_entity.type
_entity.pdbx_description
1 polymer ?
#
loop_
_entity_poly.entity_id
_entity_poly.type
_entity_poly.pdbx_seq_one_letter_code
_entity_poly.pdbx_strand_id
1 'polypeptide(L)'
;MFLKNIINFTIILIATTSFSLAQEYRTGSYKFKSTPRNIMGDAIDGTNENIVKPDTNITWSIFVPENYDPSKPAGVLLYQNNTDLNNEPVGWKSVMEERNLILLTIYNDGTVQEPREILMTIFGLSLVQDMYKINTDRIYVTGYFGCAVAGLTSKIYANIVKGAIYYNCIPSTWIDEEPPLLETMKNNRYYFLHGRDAMVKTGLRQAESKYNKSGIKNTKLVRLNSLRDTENLKRRELLKAVKFLDGEE
;
A
#
# COMPACT_ATOMS: atom_id res chain seq x y z
N MET A 1 61.28 -17.90 51.04
CA MET A 1 61.33 -16.51 50.57
C MET A 1 60.79 -16.49 49.16
N PHE A 2 59.47 -16.22 49.02
CA PHE A 2 58.69 -16.33 47.77
C PHE A 2 58.54 -14.96 47.16
N LEU A 3 59.10 -14.75 45.96
CA LEU A 3 58.84 -13.56 45.14
C LEU A 3 57.53 -13.77 44.39
N LYS A 4 56.57 -12.93 44.62
CA LYS A 4 55.33 -12.86 43.87
C LYS A 4 55.55 -12.05 42.56
N ASN A 5 55.47 -12.72 41.43
CA ASN A 5 55.39 -12.04 40.15
C ASN A 5 53.96 -11.51 39.95
N ILE A 6 53.79 -10.22 39.94
CA ILE A 6 52.57 -9.53 39.55
C ILE A 6 52.61 -9.34 38.03
N ILE A 7 51.85 -10.10 37.30
CA ILE A 7 51.65 -9.90 35.87
C ILE A 7 50.55 -8.82 35.73
N ASN A 8 50.97 -7.63 35.29
CA ASN A 8 50.07 -6.56 34.89
C ASN A 8 49.43 -6.92 33.53
N PHE A 9 48.15 -7.33 33.52
CA PHE A 9 47.36 -7.45 32.31
C PHE A 9 46.84 -6.06 31.92
N THR A 10 47.50 -5.42 30.96
CA THR A 10 46.95 -4.23 30.30
C THR A 10 45.90 -4.66 29.33
N ILE A 11 44.61 -4.50 29.66
CA ILE A 11 43.49 -4.70 28.76
C ILE A 11 43.50 -3.52 27.77
N ILE A 12 43.94 -3.76 26.53
CA ILE A 12 43.79 -2.84 25.42
C ILE A 12 42.33 -2.97 24.97
N LEU A 13 41.50 -1.98 25.37
CA LEU A 13 40.13 -1.83 24.88
C LEU A 13 40.18 -1.33 23.43
N ILE A 14 40.17 -2.25 22.47
CA ILE A 14 40.01 -1.91 21.07
C ILE A 14 38.57 -1.46 20.91
N ALA A 15 38.33 -0.15 20.93
CA ALA A 15 37.06 0.43 20.51
C ALA A 15 36.88 0.14 18.99
N THR A 16 36.22 -0.91 18.64
CA THR A 16 35.73 -1.13 17.29
C THR A 16 34.66 -0.10 17.04
N THR A 17 35.01 1.04 16.47
CA THR A 17 34.05 1.95 15.88
C THR A 17 33.39 1.21 14.70
N SER A 18 32.25 0.61 14.96
CA SER A 18 31.38 0.11 13.91
C SER A 18 30.91 1.32 13.09
N PHE A 19 31.63 1.62 12.02
CA PHE A 19 31.08 2.48 10.97
C PHE A 19 29.87 1.74 10.42
N SER A 20 28.71 2.01 10.98
CA SER A 20 27.45 1.74 10.30
C SER A 20 27.48 2.61 9.06
N LEU A 21 27.85 2.02 7.92
CA LEU A 21 27.57 2.61 6.62
C LEU A 21 26.07 2.84 6.61
N ALA A 22 25.64 4.09 6.71
CA ALA A 22 24.25 4.44 6.61
C ALA A 22 23.77 3.90 5.26
N GLN A 23 22.86 2.95 5.30
CA GLN A 23 22.25 2.45 4.08
C GLN A 23 21.58 3.63 3.40
N GLU A 24 22.08 4.02 2.23
CA GLU A 24 21.48 5.11 1.45
C GLU A 24 20.19 4.61 0.83
N TYR A 25 19.07 5.13 1.31
CA TYR A 25 17.73 4.80 0.76
C TYR A 25 17.47 5.67 -0.46
N ARG A 26 17.07 5.04 -1.56
CA ARG A 26 16.69 5.77 -2.77
C ARG A 26 15.35 6.46 -2.55
N THR A 27 15.30 7.79 -2.79
CA THR A 27 14.09 8.62 -2.70
C THR A 27 13.61 9.09 -4.08
N GLY A 28 12.47 9.77 -4.13
CA GLY A 28 11.86 10.25 -5.36
C GLY A 28 11.15 9.17 -6.17
N SER A 29 10.86 9.48 -7.44
CA SER A 29 10.16 8.56 -8.34
C SER A 29 11.12 7.69 -9.13
N TYR A 30 10.91 6.38 -9.13
CA TYR A 30 11.66 5.44 -9.96
C TYR A 30 10.86 4.17 -10.26
N LYS A 31 11.40 3.34 -11.13
CA LYS A 31 10.86 2.01 -11.45
C LYS A 31 11.83 0.93 -11.03
N PHE A 32 11.27 -0.21 -10.62
CA PHE A 32 12.02 -1.42 -10.34
C PHE A 32 11.32 -2.63 -10.94
N LYS A 33 12.05 -3.73 -11.11
CA LYS A 33 11.56 -4.96 -11.73
C LYS A 33 11.95 -6.16 -10.88
N SER A 34 11.09 -7.17 -10.88
CA SER A 34 11.37 -8.49 -10.33
C SER A 34 10.50 -9.53 -11.02
N THR A 35 10.74 -10.80 -10.69
CA THR A 35 9.88 -11.91 -11.09
C THR A 35 9.19 -12.49 -9.87
N PRO A 36 8.01 -13.15 -10.02
CA PRO A 36 7.38 -13.89 -8.93
C PRO A 36 8.32 -14.90 -8.26
N ARG A 37 9.15 -15.58 -9.04
CA ARG A 37 10.15 -16.52 -8.52
C ARG A 37 11.18 -15.83 -7.63
N ASN A 38 11.65 -14.64 -7.99
CA ASN A 38 12.62 -13.91 -7.15
C ASN A 38 12.00 -13.44 -5.82
N ILE A 39 10.67 -13.29 -5.78
CA ILE A 39 9.95 -12.81 -4.59
C ILE A 39 9.56 -13.98 -3.68
N MET A 40 9.06 -15.07 -4.26
CA MET A 40 8.47 -16.19 -3.52
C MET A 40 9.37 -17.45 -3.49
N GLY A 41 10.47 -17.48 -4.27
CA GLY A 41 11.23 -18.70 -4.46
C GLY A 41 10.38 -19.80 -5.10
N ASP A 42 10.61 -21.05 -4.70
CA ASP A 42 9.88 -22.22 -5.19
C ASP A 42 8.40 -22.26 -4.73
N ALA A 43 8.02 -21.43 -3.77
CA ALA A 43 6.63 -21.35 -3.30
C ALA A 43 5.67 -20.80 -4.38
N ILE A 44 6.18 -20.22 -5.47
CA ILE A 44 5.34 -19.78 -6.60
C ILE A 44 4.84 -20.98 -7.42
N ASP A 45 5.56 -22.07 -7.45
CA ASP A 45 5.23 -23.24 -8.27
C ASP A 45 3.98 -23.96 -7.69
N GLY A 46 3.00 -24.20 -8.53
CA GLY A 46 1.77 -24.90 -8.17
C GLY A 46 0.66 -24.07 -7.50
N THR A 47 0.95 -22.89 -6.99
CA THR A 47 -0.07 -22.08 -6.27
C THR A 47 -0.67 -20.98 -7.14
N ASN A 48 0.17 -20.23 -7.83
CA ASN A 48 -0.26 -19.01 -8.55
C ASN A 48 0.22 -18.96 -10.02
N GLU A 49 0.86 -20.01 -10.53
CA GLU A 49 1.43 -20.02 -11.89
C GLU A 49 0.39 -19.84 -12.99
N ASN A 50 -0.89 -20.21 -12.74
CA ASN A 50 -2.00 -19.97 -13.66
C ASN A 50 -2.40 -18.49 -13.71
N ILE A 51 -2.06 -17.71 -12.69
CA ILE A 51 -2.38 -16.28 -12.59
C ILE A 51 -1.19 -15.44 -13.02
N VAL A 52 0.02 -15.78 -12.55
CA VAL A 52 1.27 -15.09 -12.88
C VAL A 52 2.36 -16.12 -13.11
N LYS A 53 2.90 -16.14 -14.34
CA LYS A 53 4.01 -17.06 -14.65
C LYS A 53 5.23 -16.72 -13.80
N PRO A 54 5.92 -17.74 -13.20
CA PRO A 54 7.00 -17.55 -12.24
C PRO A 54 8.12 -16.61 -12.70
N ASP A 55 8.49 -16.68 -13.98
CA ASP A 55 9.64 -15.97 -14.54
C ASP A 55 9.23 -14.72 -15.35
N THR A 56 7.96 -14.29 -15.25
CA THR A 56 7.50 -13.06 -15.89
C THR A 56 8.10 -11.84 -15.19
N ASN A 57 8.76 -10.98 -15.97
CA ASN A 57 9.21 -9.68 -15.47
C ASN A 57 8.02 -8.77 -15.19
N ILE A 58 7.87 -8.35 -13.94
CA ILE A 58 6.89 -7.37 -13.50
C ILE A 58 7.62 -6.07 -13.20
N THR A 59 7.05 -4.96 -13.60
CA THR A 59 7.60 -3.62 -13.34
C THR A 59 6.66 -2.88 -12.40
N TRP A 60 7.21 -2.26 -11.37
CA TRP A 60 6.50 -1.34 -10.49
C TRP A 60 7.07 0.06 -10.63
N SER A 61 6.21 1.04 -10.44
CA SER A 61 6.58 2.44 -10.27
C SER A 61 6.37 2.83 -8.82
N ILE A 62 7.33 3.52 -8.23
CA ILE A 62 7.32 3.91 -6.84
C ILE A 62 7.69 5.38 -6.71
N PHE A 63 7.06 6.06 -5.76
CA PHE A 63 7.51 7.33 -5.23
C PHE A 63 7.79 7.18 -3.74
N VAL A 64 9.01 7.47 -3.33
CA VAL A 64 9.44 7.50 -1.94
C VAL A 64 9.66 8.95 -1.54
N PRO A 65 9.10 9.42 -0.40
CA PRO A 65 9.31 10.78 0.08
C PRO A 65 10.78 11.17 0.09
N GLU A 66 11.11 12.39 -0.35
CA GLU A 66 12.48 12.88 -0.38
C GLU A 66 13.07 13.01 1.04
N ASN A 67 12.20 13.23 2.02
CA ASN A 67 12.54 13.30 3.43
C ASN A 67 12.38 11.96 4.17
N TYR A 68 12.41 10.82 3.45
CA TYR A 68 12.30 9.50 4.06
C TYR A 68 13.37 9.29 5.13
N ASP A 69 12.90 8.88 6.32
CA ASP A 69 13.75 8.62 7.48
C ASP A 69 13.42 7.20 8.01
N PRO A 70 14.37 6.25 7.97
CA PRO A 70 14.13 4.87 8.42
C PRO A 70 13.87 4.77 9.93
N SER A 71 14.19 5.81 10.72
CA SER A 71 13.81 5.89 12.13
C SER A 71 12.31 6.17 12.33
N LYS A 72 11.63 6.65 11.28
CA LYS A 72 10.19 6.93 11.23
C LYS A 72 9.58 6.14 10.09
N PRO A 73 9.29 4.84 10.26
CA PRO A 73 8.82 3.97 9.19
C PRO A 73 7.65 4.58 8.41
N ALA A 74 7.77 4.58 7.08
CA ALA A 74 6.75 5.15 6.20
C ALA A 74 5.55 4.21 6.07
N GLY A 75 4.33 4.75 5.91
CA GLY A 75 3.21 3.95 5.41
C GLY A 75 3.34 3.69 3.91
N VAL A 76 2.40 2.92 3.34
CA VAL A 76 2.35 2.64 1.91
C VAL A 76 0.94 2.88 1.39
N LEU A 77 0.82 3.62 0.28
CA LEU A 77 -0.42 3.72 -0.50
C LEU A 77 -0.26 2.90 -1.79
N LEU A 78 -0.99 1.81 -1.87
CA LEU A 78 -1.07 0.95 -3.05
C LEU A 78 -2.07 1.56 -4.02
N TYR A 79 -1.60 1.99 -5.19
CA TYR A 79 -2.44 2.60 -6.22
C TYR A 79 -2.70 1.61 -7.36
N GLN A 80 -3.92 1.10 -7.40
CA GLN A 80 -4.37 0.19 -8.45
C GLN A 80 -5.08 0.96 -9.55
N ASN A 81 -4.61 0.78 -10.78
CA ASN A 81 -5.00 1.57 -11.91
C ASN A 81 -5.04 0.70 -13.19
N ASN A 82 -6.22 0.58 -13.81
CA ASN A 82 -6.42 -0.18 -15.05
C ASN A 82 -6.10 0.62 -16.31
N THR A 83 -5.56 1.82 -16.19
CA THR A 83 -5.25 2.68 -17.33
C THR A 83 -3.76 2.81 -17.51
N ASP A 84 -3.33 3.23 -18.70
CA ASP A 84 -1.90 3.53 -19.02
C ASP A 84 -1.31 4.72 -18.25
N LEU A 85 -1.99 5.20 -17.21
CA LEU A 85 -1.47 6.25 -16.34
C LEU A 85 -0.34 5.68 -15.48
N ASN A 86 0.83 5.60 -16.08
CA ASN A 86 2.04 5.07 -15.47
C ASN A 86 2.73 6.06 -14.53
N ASN A 87 2.09 7.23 -14.29
CA ASN A 87 2.58 8.26 -13.40
C ASN A 87 1.58 8.48 -12.26
N GLU A 88 2.10 8.81 -11.10
CA GLU A 88 1.29 9.22 -9.98
C GLU A 88 0.46 10.48 -10.30
N PRO A 89 -0.80 10.56 -9.85
CA PRO A 89 -1.65 11.71 -10.14
C PRO A 89 -1.06 13.02 -9.61
N VAL A 90 -1.31 14.10 -10.36
CA VAL A 90 -0.80 15.44 -10.01
C VAL A 90 -1.20 15.84 -8.58
N GLY A 91 -0.24 16.28 -7.79
CA GLY A 91 -0.41 16.74 -6.42
C GLY A 91 -0.39 15.61 -5.37
N TRP A 92 -0.31 14.34 -5.77
CA TRP A 92 -0.25 13.22 -4.82
C TRP A 92 1.11 13.14 -4.12
N LYS A 93 2.21 13.40 -4.83
CA LYS A 93 3.57 13.43 -4.23
C LYS A 93 3.62 14.30 -2.98
N SER A 94 3.04 15.50 -3.02
CA SER A 94 3.03 16.38 -1.85
C SER A 94 2.23 15.85 -0.66
N VAL A 95 1.23 14.99 -0.90
CA VAL A 95 0.52 14.28 0.19
C VAL A 95 1.40 13.15 0.73
N MET A 96 2.09 12.43 -0.15
CA MET A 96 3.04 11.38 0.27
C MET A 96 4.14 11.95 1.15
N GLU A 97 4.73 13.10 0.77
CA GLU A 97 5.72 13.84 1.58
C GLU A 97 5.14 14.24 2.94
N GLU A 98 3.98 14.92 2.93
CA GLU A 98 3.33 15.44 4.15
C GLU A 98 2.95 14.31 5.12
N ARG A 99 2.56 13.16 4.59
CA ARG A 99 2.04 12.03 5.39
C ARG A 99 3.04 10.90 5.60
N ASN A 100 4.27 11.04 5.13
CA ASN A 100 5.29 9.99 5.16
C ASN A 100 4.72 8.66 4.62
N LEU A 101 4.28 8.68 3.36
CA LEU A 101 3.74 7.52 2.63
C LEU A 101 4.54 7.25 1.37
N ILE A 102 4.90 6.01 1.15
CA ILE A 102 5.40 5.53 -0.14
C ILE A 102 4.19 5.26 -1.04
N LEU A 103 4.21 5.79 -2.26
CA LEU A 103 3.22 5.46 -3.28
C LEU A 103 3.76 4.34 -4.16
N LEU A 104 3.01 3.25 -4.28
CA LEU A 104 3.37 2.10 -5.11
C LEU A 104 2.28 1.82 -6.13
N THR A 105 2.66 1.69 -7.40
CA THR A 105 1.75 1.28 -8.47
C THR A 105 2.41 0.25 -9.38
N ILE A 106 1.60 -0.60 -10.00
CA ILE A 106 2.06 -1.53 -11.02
C ILE A 106 2.23 -0.72 -12.31
N TYR A 107 3.39 -0.87 -12.95
CA TYR A 107 3.58 -0.37 -14.30
C TYR A 107 2.93 -1.36 -15.28
N ASN A 108 1.74 -1.02 -15.75
CA ASN A 108 0.97 -1.87 -16.62
C ASN A 108 0.84 -1.23 -18.01
N ASP A 109 1.12 -1.99 -19.04
CA ASP A 109 1.05 -1.60 -20.46
C ASP A 109 -0.23 -2.12 -21.15
N GLY A 110 -1.19 -2.59 -20.40
CA GLY A 110 -2.46 -3.12 -20.91
C GLY A 110 -3.42 -3.62 -19.85
N THR A 111 -4.55 -4.17 -20.28
CA THR A 111 -5.58 -4.74 -19.40
C THR A 111 -5.05 -5.99 -18.71
N VAL A 112 -4.96 -5.96 -17.40
CA VAL A 112 -4.58 -7.11 -16.56
C VAL A 112 -5.83 -7.66 -15.88
N GLN A 113 -5.94 -8.97 -15.80
CA GLN A 113 -7.03 -9.62 -15.06
C GLN A 113 -6.95 -9.31 -13.57
N GLU A 114 -8.09 -9.08 -12.92
CA GLU A 114 -8.15 -8.70 -11.49
C GLU A 114 -7.29 -9.58 -10.56
N PRO A 115 -7.33 -10.92 -10.62
CA PRO A 115 -6.51 -11.75 -9.73
C PRO A 115 -5.00 -11.50 -9.91
N ARG A 116 -4.56 -11.28 -11.15
CA ARG A 116 -3.16 -10.99 -11.47
C ARG A 116 -2.75 -9.62 -10.91
N GLU A 117 -3.59 -8.60 -11.06
CA GLU A 117 -3.31 -7.25 -10.55
C GLU A 117 -3.20 -7.26 -9.03
N ILE A 118 -4.07 -8.00 -8.33
CA ILE A 118 -3.99 -8.16 -6.87
C ILE A 118 -2.66 -8.77 -6.46
N LEU A 119 -2.27 -9.89 -7.08
CA LEU A 119 -1.00 -10.57 -6.76
C LEU A 119 0.21 -9.67 -7.05
N MET A 120 0.23 -9.00 -8.19
CA MET A 120 1.32 -8.09 -8.56
C MET A 120 1.44 -6.93 -7.56
N THR A 121 0.31 -6.43 -7.04
CA THR A 121 0.28 -5.38 -6.01
C THR A 121 0.92 -5.87 -4.71
N ILE A 122 0.57 -7.07 -4.26
CA ILE A 122 1.12 -7.66 -3.03
C ILE A 122 2.61 -8.02 -3.19
N PHE A 123 3.03 -8.50 -4.35
CA PHE A 123 4.45 -8.73 -4.64
C PHE A 123 5.26 -7.43 -4.59
N GLY A 124 4.74 -6.35 -5.18
CA GLY A 124 5.37 -5.04 -5.09
C GLY A 124 5.49 -4.54 -3.65
N LEU A 125 4.45 -4.75 -2.83
CA LEU A 125 4.49 -4.41 -1.41
C LEU A 125 5.57 -5.20 -0.66
N SER A 126 5.70 -6.50 -0.93
CA SER A 126 6.75 -7.33 -0.33
C SER A 126 8.15 -6.78 -0.64
N LEU A 127 8.41 -6.44 -1.91
CA LEU A 127 9.68 -5.84 -2.31
C LEU A 127 9.93 -4.47 -1.64
N VAL A 128 8.89 -3.65 -1.48
CA VAL A 128 9.00 -2.37 -0.75
C VAL A 128 9.36 -2.59 0.71
N GLN A 129 8.80 -3.62 1.35
CA GLN A 129 9.13 -3.99 2.73
C GLN A 129 10.58 -4.48 2.89
N ASP A 130 11.13 -5.12 1.86
CA ASP A 130 12.55 -5.51 1.84
C ASP A 130 13.49 -4.31 1.65
N MET A 131 13.05 -3.31 0.86
CA MET A 131 13.86 -2.14 0.54
C MET A 131 13.78 -1.02 1.60
N TYR A 132 12.66 -0.89 2.31
CA TYR A 132 12.38 0.23 3.20
C TYR A 132 11.81 -0.23 4.55
N LYS A 133 12.01 0.57 5.59
CA LYS A 133 11.33 0.40 6.87
C LYS A 133 9.89 0.91 6.76
N ILE A 134 8.92 0.00 6.87
CA ILE A 134 7.51 0.27 6.66
C ILE A 134 6.74 0.17 7.97
N ASN A 135 5.83 1.12 8.18
CA ASN A 135 4.79 1.02 9.20
C ASN A 135 3.64 0.15 8.67
N THR A 136 3.57 -1.10 9.12
CA THR A 136 2.58 -2.08 8.67
C THR A 136 1.14 -1.75 9.07
N ASP A 137 0.92 -0.83 10.01
CA ASP A 137 -0.40 -0.35 10.38
C ASP A 137 -0.90 0.77 9.45
N ARG A 138 -0.08 1.22 8.53
CA ARG A 138 -0.37 2.29 7.57
C ARG A 138 -0.20 1.84 6.13
N ILE A 139 -0.72 0.66 5.79
CA ILE A 139 -0.78 0.14 4.43
C ILE A 139 -2.21 0.32 3.91
N TYR A 140 -2.37 1.14 2.89
CA TYR A 140 -3.65 1.52 2.32
C TYR A 140 -3.72 1.16 0.84
N VAL A 141 -4.95 1.00 0.32
CA VAL A 141 -5.17 0.75 -1.10
C VAL A 141 -6.16 1.75 -1.67
N THR A 142 -5.93 2.13 -2.91
CA THR A 142 -6.85 2.95 -3.70
C THR A 142 -6.75 2.59 -5.18
N GLY A 143 -7.73 2.99 -5.98
CA GLY A 143 -7.71 2.78 -7.42
C GLY A 143 -8.60 3.78 -8.14
N TYR A 144 -8.14 4.18 -9.32
CA TYR A 144 -8.93 4.92 -10.30
C TYR A 144 -9.25 3.95 -11.44
N PHE A 145 -10.52 3.74 -11.77
CA PHE A 145 -11.01 2.60 -12.54
C PHE A 145 -10.68 1.21 -11.95
N GLY A 146 -9.76 1.11 -11.00
CA GLY A 146 -9.36 -0.09 -10.29
C GLY A 146 -10.07 -0.32 -8.95
N CYS A 147 -11.22 0.32 -8.69
CA CYS A 147 -11.93 0.15 -7.41
C CYS A 147 -12.38 -1.29 -7.14
N ALA A 148 -12.73 -2.05 -8.17
CA ALA A 148 -13.09 -3.45 -8.01
C ALA A 148 -11.90 -4.22 -7.43
N VAL A 149 -10.72 -4.03 -8.02
CA VAL A 149 -9.45 -4.63 -7.58
C VAL A 149 -9.08 -4.14 -6.19
N ALA A 150 -9.16 -2.81 -5.93
CA ALA A 150 -8.90 -2.25 -4.59
C ALA A 150 -9.87 -2.81 -3.54
N GLY A 151 -11.15 -2.98 -3.91
CA GLY A 151 -12.16 -3.61 -3.06
C GLY A 151 -11.85 -5.07 -2.75
N LEU A 152 -11.40 -5.85 -3.73
CA LEU A 152 -10.95 -7.23 -3.53
C LEU A 152 -9.68 -7.30 -2.69
N THR A 153 -8.67 -6.49 -3.01
CA THR A 153 -7.40 -6.44 -2.27
C THR A 153 -7.63 -6.13 -0.79
N SER A 154 -8.45 -5.12 -0.48
CA SER A 154 -8.75 -4.74 0.90
C SER A 154 -9.54 -5.78 1.70
N LYS A 155 -10.26 -6.69 1.02
CA LYS A 155 -11.00 -7.80 1.65
C LYS A 155 -10.13 -9.04 1.84
N ILE A 156 -9.43 -9.44 0.78
CA ILE A 156 -8.62 -10.68 0.77
C ILE A 156 -7.40 -10.52 1.66
N TYR A 157 -6.80 -9.33 1.69
CA TYR A 157 -5.60 -9.01 2.45
C TYR A 157 -5.87 -8.01 3.60
N ALA A 158 -7.05 -8.08 4.22
CA ALA A 158 -7.44 -7.18 5.31
C ALA A 158 -6.50 -7.21 6.52
N ASN A 159 -5.75 -8.29 6.71
CA ASN A 159 -4.70 -8.42 7.71
C ASN A 159 -3.43 -7.61 7.38
N ILE A 160 -3.22 -7.27 6.11
CA ILE A 160 -2.09 -6.47 5.62
C ILE A 160 -2.56 -5.05 5.32
N VAL A 161 -3.63 -4.91 4.52
CA VAL A 161 -4.20 -3.63 4.09
C VAL A 161 -5.13 -3.09 5.18
N LYS A 162 -4.74 -1.99 5.82
CA LYS A 162 -5.43 -1.39 6.97
C LYS A 162 -6.51 -0.38 6.60
N GLY A 163 -6.66 -0.09 5.31
CA GLY A 163 -7.71 0.81 4.85
C GLY A 163 -7.75 0.97 3.35
N ALA A 164 -8.87 1.54 2.86
CA ALA A 164 -9.04 1.78 1.44
C ALA A 164 -9.73 3.12 1.15
N ILE A 165 -9.38 3.71 0.01
CA ILE A 165 -10.04 4.89 -0.55
C ILE A 165 -10.71 4.47 -1.85
N TYR A 166 -12.03 4.55 -1.90
CA TYR A 166 -12.83 4.28 -3.08
C TYR A 166 -13.39 5.60 -3.62
N TYR A 167 -12.98 6.00 -4.80
CA TYR A 167 -13.44 7.27 -5.38
C TYR A 167 -13.84 7.13 -6.85
N ASN A 168 -14.96 7.72 -7.20
CA ASN A 168 -15.53 7.72 -8.56
C ASN A 168 -15.74 6.35 -9.18
N CYS A 169 -15.81 5.31 -8.39
CA CYS A 169 -16.02 3.94 -8.86
C CYS A 169 -16.60 3.08 -7.73
N ILE A 170 -17.22 1.97 -8.08
CA ILE A 170 -17.91 1.09 -7.14
C ILE A 170 -16.97 -0.07 -6.77
N PRO A 171 -16.56 -0.19 -5.49
CA PRO A 171 -15.73 -1.31 -5.07
C PRO A 171 -16.52 -2.62 -5.12
N SER A 172 -15.81 -3.73 -5.35
CA SER A 172 -16.41 -5.05 -5.20
C SER A 172 -16.87 -5.24 -3.75
N THR A 173 -18.14 -5.59 -3.59
CA THR A 173 -18.71 -5.98 -2.29
C THR A 173 -19.00 -7.49 -2.28
N TRP A 174 -19.70 -7.96 -1.27
CA TRP A 174 -20.17 -9.35 -1.17
C TRP A 174 -21.70 -9.37 -1.09
N ILE A 175 -22.32 -10.43 -1.60
CA ILE A 175 -23.77 -10.58 -1.60
C ILE A 175 -24.17 -11.60 -0.52
N ASP A 176 -23.82 -12.84 -0.69
CA ASP A 176 -24.29 -13.96 0.14
C ASP A 176 -23.24 -14.41 1.16
N GLU A 177 -21.98 -14.54 0.74
CA GLU A 177 -20.88 -14.99 1.60
C GLU A 177 -20.09 -13.79 2.14
N GLU A 178 -19.86 -13.78 3.44
CA GLU A 178 -19.04 -12.77 4.09
C GLU A 178 -17.56 -12.95 3.71
N PRO A 179 -16.78 -11.84 3.64
CA PRO A 179 -15.34 -11.92 3.42
C PRO A 179 -14.66 -12.80 4.49
N PRO A 180 -13.67 -13.63 4.13
CA PRO A 180 -13.02 -14.52 5.08
C PRO A 180 -12.31 -13.79 6.23
N LEU A 181 -11.96 -12.52 6.02
CA LEU A 181 -11.31 -11.66 7.02
C LEU A 181 -12.23 -10.54 7.54
N LEU A 182 -13.55 -10.77 7.57
CA LEU A 182 -14.52 -9.74 8.02
C LEU A 182 -14.19 -9.19 9.41
N GLU A 183 -13.83 -10.04 10.36
CA GLU A 183 -13.49 -9.60 11.73
C GLU A 183 -12.27 -8.66 11.73
N THR A 184 -11.28 -8.93 10.88
CA THR A 184 -10.13 -8.04 10.70
C THR A 184 -10.54 -6.73 10.03
N MET A 185 -11.43 -6.79 9.03
CA MET A 185 -11.94 -5.61 8.34
C MET A 185 -12.67 -4.63 9.29
N LYS A 186 -13.29 -5.11 10.39
CA LYS A 186 -13.96 -4.24 11.37
C LYS A 186 -13.01 -3.26 12.05
N ASN A 187 -11.72 -3.56 12.09
CA ASN A 187 -10.69 -2.70 12.66
C ASN A 187 -10.08 -1.75 11.63
N ASN A 188 -10.29 -2.00 10.34
CA ASN A 188 -9.75 -1.20 9.24
C ASN A 188 -10.66 0.00 8.93
N ARG A 189 -10.17 0.95 8.11
CA ARG A 189 -10.86 2.20 7.79
C ARG A 189 -11.15 2.30 6.29
N TYR A 190 -12.35 2.76 5.92
CA TYR A 190 -12.80 2.79 4.53
C TYR A 190 -13.41 4.15 4.19
N TYR A 191 -12.81 4.83 3.21
CA TYR A 191 -13.23 6.15 2.75
C TYR A 191 -13.90 6.04 1.39
N PHE A 192 -15.16 6.40 1.30
CA PHE A 192 -15.97 6.38 0.09
C PHE A 192 -16.18 7.80 -0.39
N LEU A 193 -15.84 8.10 -1.65
CA LEU A 193 -15.96 9.44 -2.19
C LEU A 193 -16.59 9.41 -3.58
N HIS A 194 -17.68 10.13 -3.77
CA HIS A 194 -18.36 10.22 -5.05
C HIS A 194 -18.50 11.67 -5.53
N GLY A 195 -18.49 11.83 -6.86
CA GLY A 195 -18.82 13.06 -7.56
C GLY A 195 -20.33 13.24 -7.79
N ARG A 196 -20.67 13.62 -9.01
CA ARG A 196 -22.06 13.90 -9.43
C ARG A 196 -22.75 12.71 -10.09
N ASP A 197 -21.98 11.73 -10.59
CA ASP A 197 -22.57 10.56 -11.25
C ASP A 197 -23.56 9.83 -10.34
N ALA A 198 -24.76 9.60 -10.84
CA ALA A 198 -25.86 9.03 -10.07
C ALA A 198 -25.64 7.54 -9.78
N MET A 199 -25.07 6.80 -10.73
CA MET A 199 -24.81 5.37 -10.61
C MET A 199 -23.69 5.13 -9.59
N VAL A 200 -22.55 5.84 -9.73
CA VAL A 200 -21.41 5.78 -8.79
C VAL A 200 -21.84 6.17 -7.38
N LYS A 201 -22.62 7.25 -7.25
CA LYS A 201 -23.19 7.68 -5.96
C LYS A 201 -24.03 6.57 -5.31
N THR A 202 -24.92 5.95 -6.11
CA THR A 202 -25.81 4.89 -5.59
C THR A 202 -24.98 3.66 -5.19
N GLY A 203 -24.07 3.22 -6.04
CA GLY A 203 -23.20 2.07 -5.76
C GLY A 203 -22.30 2.26 -4.54
N LEU A 204 -21.68 3.44 -4.38
CA LEU A 204 -20.85 3.73 -3.20
C LEU A 204 -21.67 3.80 -1.91
N ARG A 205 -22.89 4.34 -1.95
CA ARG A 205 -23.81 4.31 -0.80
C ARG A 205 -24.22 2.89 -0.43
N GLN A 206 -24.50 2.06 -1.41
CA GLN A 206 -24.82 0.65 -1.19
C GLN A 206 -23.64 -0.11 -0.61
N ALA A 207 -22.43 0.13 -1.13
CA ALA A 207 -21.21 -0.47 -0.62
C ALA A 207 -20.96 -0.05 0.85
N GLU A 208 -20.98 1.24 1.15
CA GLU A 208 -20.80 1.75 2.51
C GLU A 208 -21.87 1.21 3.47
N SER A 209 -23.13 1.16 3.05
CA SER A 209 -24.21 0.57 3.84
C SER A 209 -23.99 -0.92 4.11
N LYS A 210 -23.47 -1.68 3.12
CA LYS A 210 -23.12 -3.10 3.30
C LYS A 210 -22.02 -3.27 4.32
N TYR A 211 -20.94 -2.46 4.26
CA TYR A 211 -19.87 -2.46 5.25
C TYR A 211 -20.41 -2.23 6.66
N ASN A 212 -21.21 -1.17 6.83
CA ASN A 212 -21.81 -0.82 8.13
C ASN A 212 -22.73 -1.91 8.70
N LYS A 213 -23.57 -2.53 7.84
CA LYS A 213 -24.45 -3.65 8.25
C LYS A 213 -23.68 -4.89 8.67
N SER A 214 -22.49 -5.12 8.10
CA SER A 214 -21.60 -6.21 8.47
C SER A 214 -20.68 -5.87 9.69
N GLY A 215 -20.94 -4.75 10.35
CA GLY A 215 -20.24 -4.36 11.58
C GLY A 215 -18.97 -3.54 11.38
N ILE A 216 -18.60 -3.21 10.14
CA ILE A 216 -17.48 -2.33 9.85
C ILE A 216 -17.93 -0.88 10.05
N LYS A 217 -17.56 -0.26 11.18
CA LYS A 217 -18.04 1.07 11.58
C LYS A 217 -17.10 2.21 11.20
N ASN A 218 -15.85 1.92 10.93
CA ASN A 218 -14.86 2.92 10.53
C ASN A 218 -14.99 3.23 9.03
N THR A 219 -16.17 3.75 8.63
CA THR A 219 -16.48 4.16 7.26
C THR A 219 -16.79 5.64 7.19
N LYS A 220 -16.45 6.27 6.08
CA LYS A 220 -16.79 7.67 5.80
C LYS A 220 -17.22 7.81 4.36
N LEU A 221 -18.45 8.27 4.13
CA LEU A 221 -18.99 8.56 2.81
C LEU A 221 -19.01 10.07 2.56
N VAL A 222 -18.32 10.52 1.53
CA VAL A 222 -18.18 11.95 1.20
C VAL A 222 -18.70 12.23 -0.21
N ARG A 223 -19.49 13.32 -0.32
CA ARG A 223 -19.87 13.90 -1.60
C ARG A 223 -18.98 15.08 -1.94
N LEU A 224 -18.39 15.04 -3.12
CA LEU A 224 -17.58 16.13 -3.64
C LEU A 224 -18.15 16.61 -4.99
N ASN A 225 -18.91 17.70 -4.97
CA ASN A 225 -19.58 18.22 -6.18
C ASN A 225 -18.62 18.68 -7.28
N SER A 226 -17.37 18.99 -6.93
CA SER A 226 -16.32 19.42 -7.87
C SER A 226 -15.57 18.25 -8.52
N LEU A 227 -15.77 17.03 -8.02
CA LEU A 227 -15.10 15.84 -8.57
C LEU A 227 -15.82 15.40 -9.84
N ARG A 228 -15.12 15.39 -10.97
CA ARG A 228 -15.60 14.83 -12.23
C ARG A 228 -15.27 13.35 -12.29
N ASP A 229 -16.07 12.61 -13.03
CA ASP A 229 -15.97 11.14 -13.09
C ASP A 229 -14.66 10.65 -13.73
N THR A 230 -14.00 11.51 -14.48
CA THR A 230 -12.73 11.22 -15.17
C THR A 230 -11.49 11.82 -14.49
N GLU A 231 -11.62 12.34 -13.27
CA GLU A 231 -10.53 13.02 -12.58
C GLU A 231 -10.04 12.21 -11.38
N ASN A 232 -8.73 12.20 -11.19
CA ASN A 232 -8.11 11.75 -9.94
C ASN A 232 -8.44 12.71 -8.79
N LEU A 233 -8.32 12.21 -7.56
CA LEU A 233 -8.45 13.07 -6.37
C LEU A 233 -7.39 14.18 -6.41
N LYS A 234 -7.83 15.40 -6.14
CA LYS A 234 -6.90 16.51 -5.92
C LYS A 234 -6.20 16.36 -4.57
N ARG A 235 -5.08 17.04 -4.43
CA ARG A 235 -4.26 17.02 -3.20
C ARG A 235 -5.09 17.11 -1.91
N ARG A 236 -6.00 18.09 -1.84
CA ARG A 236 -6.81 18.35 -0.63
C ARG A 236 -7.72 17.18 -0.26
N GLU A 237 -8.34 16.59 -1.24
CA GLU A 237 -9.27 15.47 -1.06
C GLU A 237 -8.52 14.19 -0.67
N LEU A 238 -7.39 13.91 -1.32
CA LEU A 238 -6.53 12.80 -0.95
C LEU A 238 -5.99 12.95 0.47
N LEU A 239 -5.53 14.17 0.85
CA LEU A 239 -5.04 14.43 2.20
C LEU A 239 -6.10 14.16 3.27
N LYS A 240 -7.36 14.57 3.03
CA LYS A 240 -8.48 14.28 3.95
C LYS A 240 -8.73 12.77 4.06
N ALA A 241 -8.72 12.06 2.93
CA ALA A 241 -8.92 10.63 2.94
C ALA A 241 -7.81 9.90 3.71
N VAL A 242 -6.54 10.28 3.49
CA VAL A 242 -5.40 9.72 4.22
C VAL A 242 -5.48 10.03 5.71
N LYS A 243 -5.82 11.26 6.11
CA LYS A 243 -6.03 11.62 7.53
C LYS A 243 -7.10 10.76 8.20
N PHE A 244 -8.20 10.52 7.50
CA PHE A 244 -9.22 9.60 8.00
C PHE A 244 -8.67 8.18 8.17
N LEU A 245 -7.90 7.67 7.21
CA LEU A 245 -7.28 6.34 7.33
C LEU A 245 -6.25 6.28 8.47
N ASP A 246 -5.53 7.36 8.72
CA ASP A 246 -4.60 7.49 9.86
C ASP A 246 -5.34 7.64 11.22
N GLY A 247 -6.66 7.79 11.23
CA GLY A 247 -7.46 7.92 12.45
C GLY A 247 -7.53 9.34 13.03
N GLU A 248 -7.21 10.36 12.24
CA GLU A 248 -7.17 11.77 12.68
C GLU A 248 -8.50 12.52 12.51
N GLU A 249 -9.53 11.91 11.88
CA GLU A 249 -10.87 12.50 11.64
C GLU A 249 -12.00 11.52 11.99
#